data_39bbf70d25f2e3529e8bc2fbe97511a9
#
_entry.id   39bbf70d25f2e3529e8bc2fbe97511a9
#
_cell.length_a   1.000
_cell.length_b   1.000
_cell.length_c   1.000
_cell.angle_alpha   90.00
_cell.angle_beta   90.00
_cell.angle_gamma   90.00
#
_symmetry.space_group_name_H-M   'P 1'
#
loop_
_entity.id
_entity.type
_entity.pdbx_description
1 polymer ?
#
loop_
_entity_poly.entity_id
_entity_poly.type
_entity_poly.pdbx_seq_one_letter_code
_entity_poly.pdbx_strand_id
1 'polypeptide(L)'
;MNETTHGTQPDRLTKIKTAEGEKEVDIYSPEGFAVVANLWTRSNWQNKLSYEVTWLGIPIIQLPEDILMVQELIYKNRPDVIVESGVAHGGALVLYASLMELLGRGRVIGVDIEIRKYNRLAIESHPASRRITLIEGSSTDASTLDAVRSRIQPNESVMVMLDSNHTRDHVRAELDRYAPLVGPGGYIVVFDEVMPMVADAPNGKPTWDADNPLSAVRDFLAKNPDFEVDASYERLATTYCHSGFLRRMATNS
;
A
#
# COMPACT_ATOMS: atom_id res chain seq x y z
N MET A 1 -28.59 -48.76 2.07
CA MET A 1 -27.35 -48.62 1.28
C MET A 1 -27.09 -47.12 1.17
N ASN A 2 -26.19 -46.60 2.00
CA ASN A 2 -25.79 -45.21 1.96
C ASN A 2 -24.62 -45.11 0.98
N GLU A 3 -24.84 -44.52 -0.19
CA GLU A 3 -23.77 -44.07 -1.06
C GLU A 3 -23.16 -42.81 -0.42
N THR A 4 -22.04 -42.99 0.24
CA THR A 4 -21.15 -41.87 0.59
C THR A 4 -20.57 -41.34 -0.72
N THR A 5 -21.07 -40.21 -1.18
CA THR A 5 -20.41 -39.42 -2.23
C THR A 5 -19.04 -39.01 -1.69
N HIS A 6 -17.99 -39.72 -2.09
CA HIS A 6 -16.62 -39.27 -1.94
C HIS A 6 -16.49 -37.97 -2.78
N GLY A 7 -16.52 -36.81 -2.12
CA GLY A 7 -16.12 -35.57 -2.75
C GLY A 7 -14.71 -35.76 -3.30
N THR A 8 -14.55 -35.54 -4.59
CA THR A 8 -13.23 -35.53 -5.23
C THR A 8 -12.38 -34.50 -4.49
N GLN A 9 -11.29 -34.95 -3.84
CA GLN A 9 -10.29 -34.04 -3.32
C GLN A 9 -9.78 -33.20 -4.51
N PRO A 10 -9.67 -31.88 -4.37
CA PRO A 10 -9.09 -31.05 -5.43
C PRO A 10 -7.69 -31.57 -5.75
N ASP A 11 -7.35 -31.58 -7.04
CA ASP A 11 -6.03 -32.02 -7.49
C ASP A 11 -4.95 -31.24 -6.74
N ARG A 12 -4.05 -31.96 -6.11
CA ARG A 12 -2.91 -31.39 -5.40
C ARG A 12 -1.89 -30.75 -6.34
N LEU A 13 -1.83 -31.25 -7.58
CA LEU A 13 -0.90 -30.79 -8.60
C LEU A 13 -1.61 -29.83 -9.55
N THR A 14 -0.97 -28.71 -9.86
CA THR A 14 -1.39 -27.78 -10.89
C THR A 14 -0.32 -27.62 -11.96
N LYS A 15 -0.75 -27.40 -13.21
CA LYS A 15 0.15 -27.13 -14.34
C LYS A 15 0.30 -25.65 -14.55
N ILE A 16 1.53 -25.20 -14.61
CA ILE A 16 1.88 -23.82 -14.93
C ILE A 16 2.67 -23.79 -16.23
N LYS A 17 2.46 -22.74 -17.05
CA LYS A 17 3.29 -22.45 -18.21
C LYS A 17 4.45 -21.57 -17.81
N THR A 18 5.65 -21.98 -18.16
CA THR A 18 6.89 -21.20 -17.98
C THR A 18 7.53 -20.95 -19.34
N ALA A 19 8.57 -20.12 -19.38
CA ALA A 19 9.37 -19.92 -20.59
C ALA A 19 10.04 -21.22 -21.09
N GLU A 20 10.25 -22.21 -20.20
CA GLU A 20 10.89 -23.50 -20.48
C GLU A 20 9.88 -24.60 -20.82
N GLY A 21 8.55 -24.31 -20.74
CA GLY A 21 7.49 -25.27 -21.02
C GLY A 21 6.45 -25.39 -19.91
N GLU A 22 5.71 -26.51 -19.89
CA GLU A 22 4.76 -26.80 -18.83
C GLU A 22 5.47 -27.48 -17.64
N LYS A 23 5.16 -27.04 -16.43
CA LYS A 23 5.65 -27.61 -15.17
C LYS A 23 4.46 -27.97 -14.27
N GLU A 24 4.51 -29.12 -13.64
CA GLU A 24 3.59 -29.49 -12.56
C GLU A 24 4.15 -28.98 -11.22
N VAL A 25 3.28 -28.34 -10.43
CA VAL A 25 3.63 -27.77 -9.13
C VAL A 25 2.64 -28.24 -8.09
N ASP A 26 3.16 -28.75 -6.98
CA ASP A 26 2.35 -29.10 -5.80
C ASP A 26 1.91 -27.81 -5.10
N ILE A 27 0.60 -27.54 -5.07
CA ILE A 27 0.03 -26.32 -4.47
C ILE A 27 0.32 -26.18 -2.97
N TYR A 28 0.67 -27.26 -2.29
CA TYR A 28 1.06 -27.26 -0.88
C TYR A 28 2.56 -27.03 -0.65
N SER A 29 3.35 -26.95 -1.73
CA SER A 29 4.76 -26.57 -1.64
C SER A 29 4.92 -25.06 -1.54
N PRO A 30 6.08 -24.54 -1.05
CA PRO A 30 6.36 -23.10 -1.09
C PRO A 30 6.26 -22.49 -2.51
N GLU A 31 6.70 -23.24 -3.53
CA GLU A 31 6.58 -22.81 -4.93
C GLU A 31 5.09 -22.75 -5.35
N GLY A 32 4.30 -23.79 -5.00
CA GLY A 32 2.87 -23.80 -5.29
C GLY A 32 2.13 -22.66 -4.59
N PHE A 33 2.47 -22.38 -3.35
CA PHE A 33 1.92 -21.23 -2.62
C PHE A 33 2.20 -19.93 -3.35
N ALA A 34 3.45 -19.69 -3.80
CA ALA A 34 3.81 -18.49 -4.56
C ALA A 34 3.03 -18.38 -5.89
N VAL A 35 2.84 -19.51 -6.59
CA VAL A 35 2.03 -19.56 -7.83
C VAL A 35 0.59 -19.19 -7.55
N VAL A 36 -0.05 -19.77 -6.54
CA VAL A 36 -1.44 -19.49 -6.17
C VAL A 36 -1.60 -18.03 -5.74
N ALA A 37 -0.68 -17.50 -4.94
CA ALA A 37 -0.69 -16.10 -4.52
C ALA A 37 -0.59 -15.14 -5.72
N ASN A 38 0.30 -15.42 -6.68
CA ASN A 38 0.42 -14.63 -7.91
C ASN A 38 -0.87 -14.67 -8.74
N LEU A 39 -1.44 -15.86 -8.96
CA LEU A 39 -2.70 -16.01 -9.69
C LEU A 39 -3.85 -15.28 -8.98
N TRP A 40 -3.92 -15.37 -7.66
CA TRP A 40 -4.90 -14.66 -6.86
C TRP A 40 -4.75 -13.14 -6.99
N THR A 41 -3.53 -12.60 -6.85
CA THR A 41 -3.23 -11.17 -6.99
C THR A 41 -3.67 -10.65 -8.37
N ARG A 42 -3.33 -11.36 -9.45
CA ARG A 42 -3.71 -10.99 -10.84
C ARG A 42 -5.21 -11.07 -11.07
N SER A 43 -5.86 -12.14 -10.56
CA SER A 43 -7.31 -12.32 -10.65
C SER A 43 -8.06 -11.27 -9.84
N ASN A 44 -7.59 -10.96 -8.64
CA ASN A 44 -8.13 -9.92 -7.76
C ASN A 44 -8.07 -8.55 -8.45
N TRP A 45 -6.90 -8.18 -9.00
CA TRP A 45 -6.72 -6.95 -9.76
C TRP A 45 -7.74 -6.83 -10.91
N GLN A 46 -7.82 -7.87 -11.75
CA GLN A 46 -8.73 -7.89 -12.91
C GLN A 46 -10.20 -7.76 -12.50
N ASN A 47 -10.60 -8.40 -11.40
CA ASN A 47 -11.97 -8.38 -10.89
C ASN A 47 -12.26 -7.19 -9.97
N LYS A 48 -11.26 -6.33 -9.70
CA LYS A 48 -11.39 -5.12 -8.87
C LYS A 48 -11.91 -5.39 -7.46
N LEU A 49 -11.54 -6.55 -6.85
CA LEU A 49 -12.06 -6.92 -5.54
C LEU A 49 -11.63 -5.95 -4.43
N SER A 50 -10.49 -5.26 -4.59
CA SER A 50 -10.05 -4.22 -3.66
C SER A 50 -11.05 -3.05 -3.56
N TYR A 51 -11.89 -2.82 -4.59
CA TYR A 51 -12.92 -1.77 -4.58
C TYR A 51 -14.18 -2.15 -3.78
N GLU A 52 -14.34 -3.43 -3.44
CA GLU A 52 -15.48 -3.94 -2.66
C GLU A 52 -15.25 -3.85 -1.15
N VAL A 53 -14.04 -3.47 -0.73
CA VAL A 53 -13.65 -3.45 0.69
C VAL A 53 -14.02 -2.10 1.32
N THR A 54 -14.54 -2.14 2.55
CA THR A 54 -14.80 -0.94 3.35
C THR A 54 -14.11 -1.04 4.70
N TRP A 55 -13.66 0.11 5.23
CA TRP A 55 -13.21 0.20 6.61
C TRP A 55 -14.16 1.10 7.40
N LEU A 56 -14.81 0.53 8.40
CA LEU A 56 -15.80 1.22 9.24
C LEU A 56 -16.84 2.03 8.42
N GLY A 57 -17.28 1.46 7.29
CA GLY A 57 -18.30 2.02 6.42
C GLY A 57 -17.79 2.95 5.30
N ILE A 58 -16.50 3.26 5.25
CA ILE A 58 -15.90 4.06 4.18
C ILE A 58 -15.15 3.12 3.21
N PRO A 59 -15.38 3.22 1.87
CA PRO A 59 -14.64 2.40 0.91
C PRO A 59 -13.12 2.61 1.03
N ILE A 60 -12.38 1.49 1.07
CA ILE A 60 -10.92 1.46 1.10
C ILE A 60 -10.44 0.62 -0.09
N ILE A 61 -9.64 1.22 -0.98
CA ILE A 61 -9.20 0.55 -2.21
C ILE A 61 -7.86 -0.12 -1.95
N GLN A 62 -7.86 -1.14 -1.10
CA GLN A 62 -6.66 -1.89 -0.73
C GLN A 62 -6.96 -3.38 -0.59
N LEU A 63 -5.94 -4.22 -0.73
CA LEU A 63 -6.07 -5.64 -0.41
C LEU A 63 -6.23 -5.83 1.10
N PRO A 64 -7.07 -6.80 1.55
CA PRO A 64 -7.17 -7.15 2.96
C PRO A 64 -5.82 -7.51 3.59
N GLU A 65 -4.94 -8.17 2.85
CA GLU A 65 -3.60 -8.54 3.28
C GLU A 65 -2.73 -7.31 3.53
N ASP A 66 -2.78 -6.32 2.64
CA ASP A 66 -2.04 -5.06 2.80
C ASP A 66 -2.59 -4.25 3.99
N ILE A 67 -3.92 -4.22 4.19
CA ILE A 67 -4.54 -3.61 5.37
C ILE A 67 -3.98 -4.22 6.66
N LEU A 68 -3.84 -5.55 6.72
CA LEU A 68 -3.28 -6.23 7.89
C LEU A 68 -1.80 -5.89 8.11
N MET A 69 -1.00 -5.83 7.03
CA MET A 69 0.41 -5.49 7.13
C MET A 69 0.62 -4.04 7.55
N VAL A 70 -0.14 -3.12 7.00
CA VAL A 70 -0.14 -1.70 7.39
C VAL A 70 -0.59 -1.53 8.86
N GLN A 71 -1.61 -2.27 9.30
CA GLN A 71 -2.04 -2.26 10.71
C GLN A 71 -0.89 -2.69 11.64
N GLU A 72 -0.19 -3.80 11.32
CA GLU A 72 0.94 -4.24 12.14
C GLU A 72 2.09 -3.23 12.15
N LEU A 73 2.39 -2.63 10.98
CA LEU A 73 3.40 -1.60 10.87
C LEU A 73 3.08 -0.41 11.77
N ILE A 74 1.85 0.12 11.69
CA ILE A 74 1.41 1.25 12.52
C ILE A 74 1.48 0.88 14.01
N TYR A 75 1.05 -0.32 14.39
CA TYR A 75 1.09 -0.77 15.78
C TYR A 75 2.51 -0.89 16.34
N LYS A 76 3.46 -1.41 15.55
CA LYS A 76 4.86 -1.56 15.94
C LYS A 76 5.61 -0.23 15.96
N ASN A 77 5.42 0.58 14.92
CA ASN A 77 6.18 1.83 14.73
C ASN A 77 5.62 2.99 15.57
N ARG A 78 4.30 3.00 15.85
CA ARG A 78 3.59 4.01 16.65
C ARG A 78 3.89 5.46 16.23
N PRO A 79 3.70 5.83 14.98
CA PRO A 79 4.00 7.18 14.52
C PRO A 79 3.11 8.23 15.22
N ASP A 80 3.63 9.46 15.36
CA ASP A 80 2.85 10.60 15.81
C ASP A 80 1.99 11.17 14.70
N VAL A 81 2.50 11.10 13.47
CA VAL A 81 1.81 11.60 12.28
C VAL A 81 1.92 10.56 11.16
N ILE A 82 0.78 10.24 10.55
CA ILE A 82 0.76 9.57 9.23
C ILE A 82 0.39 10.62 8.20
N VAL A 83 1.19 10.72 7.15
CA VAL A 83 0.89 11.55 5.97
C VAL A 83 0.57 10.62 4.82
N GLU A 84 -0.62 10.76 4.24
CA GLU A 84 -1.03 10.01 3.04
C GLU A 84 -1.20 10.95 1.86
N SER A 85 -0.60 10.62 0.72
CA SER A 85 -0.94 11.17 -0.57
C SER A 85 -1.89 10.25 -1.31
N GLY A 86 -3.02 10.78 -1.78
CA GLY A 86 -4.13 10.01 -2.34
C GLY A 86 -5.21 9.70 -1.29
N VAL A 87 -6.25 10.52 -1.26
CA VAL A 87 -7.38 10.36 -0.30
C VAL A 87 -8.47 9.47 -0.86
N ALA A 88 -8.73 9.55 -2.16
CA ALA A 88 -9.81 8.83 -2.83
C ALA A 88 -11.15 8.92 -2.06
N HIS A 89 -11.65 7.78 -1.53
CA HIS A 89 -12.86 7.74 -0.71
C HIS A 89 -12.58 8.06 0.79
N GLY A 90 -11.34 7.97 1.24
CA GLY A 90 -10.93 8.25 2.61
C GLY A 90 -10.89 7.03 3.54
N GLY A 91 -11.13 5.82 3.00
CA GLY A 91 -11.13 4.60 3.83
C GLY A 91 -9.78 4.33 4.51
N ALA A 92 -8.67 4.58 3.82
CA ALA A 92 -7.33 4.44 4.38
C ALA A 92 -7.08 5.46 5.51
N LEU A 93 -7.47 6.72 5.33
CA LEU A 93 -7.38 7.73 6.40
C LEU A 93 -8.18 7.31 7.65
N VAL A 94 -9.38 6.75 7.45
CA VAL A 94 -10.22 6.25 8.55
C VAL A 94 -9.58 5.02 9.22
N LEU A 95 -8.97 4.11 8.45
CA LEU A 95 -8.18 2.99 8.98
C LEU A 95 -7.09 3.51 9.92
N TYR A 96 -6.21 4.37 9.43
CA TYR A 96 -5.09 4.89 10.22
C TYR A 96 -5.57 5.67 11.45
N ALA A 97 -6.57 6.53 11.29
CA ALA A 97 -7.15 7.30 12.38
C ALA A 97 -7.79 6.40 13.46
N SER A 98 -8.46 5.31 13.06
CA SER A 98 -9.05 4.35 14.00
C SER A 98 -7.98 3.59 14.79
N LEU A 99 -6.88 3.22 14.15
CA LEU A 99 -5.73 2.60 14.82
C LEU A 99 -5.05 3.56 15.80
N MET A 100 -4.85 4.81 15.40
CA MET A 100 -4.32 5.85 16.28
C MET A 100 -5.25 6.16 17.47
N GLU A 101 -6.56 6.04 17.28
CA GLU A 101 -7.51 6.14 18.38
C GLU A 101 -7.31 5.02 19.40
N LEU A 102 -7.18 3.76 18.95
CA LEU A 102 -6.89 2.61 19.81
C LEU A 102 -5.52 2.73 20.50
N LEU A 103 -4.53 3.30 19.84
CA LEU A 103 -3.20 3.56 20.40
C LEU A 103 -3.18 4.75 21.38
N GLY A 104 -4.26 5.54 21.45
CA GLY A 104 -4.39 6.72 22.31
C GLY A 104 -3.51 7.91 21.86
N ARG A 105 -2.89 7.88 20.67
CA ARG A 105 -1.98 8.91 20.16
C ARG A 105 -2.01 9.02 18.65
N GLY A 106 -1.46 10.11 18.14
CA GLY A 106 -1.22 10.33 16.72
C GLY A 106 -2.41 10.93 15.97
N ARG A 107 -2.13 11.35 14.73
CA ARG A 107 -3.09 11.93 13.79
C ARG A 107 -2.70 11.62 12.34
N VAL A 108 -3.63 11.85 11.43
CA VAL A 108 -3.49 11.59 10.00
C VAL A 108 -3.62 12.90 9.22
N ILE A 109 -2.77 13.09 8.23
CA ILE A 109 -2.84 14.18 7.26
C ILE A 109 -3.05 13.54 5.89
N GLY A 110 -4.23 13.72 5.29
CA GLY A 110 -4.53 13.28 3.94
C GLY A 110 -4.33 14.42 2.94
N VAL A 111 -3.61 14.15 1.87
CA VAL A 111 -3.33 15.08 0.77
C VAL A 111 -3.92 14.52 -0.51
N ASP A 112 -4.71 15.30 -1.23
CA ASP A 112 -5.20 14.94 -2.57
C ASP A 112 -5.33 16.20 -3.43
N ILE A 113 -5.14 16.03 -4.74
CA ILE A 113 -5.28 17.13 -5.68
C ILE A 113 -6.72 17.64 -5.74
N GLU A 114 -7.70 16.74 -5.50
CA GLU A 114 -9.14 17.03 -5.45
C GLU A 114 -9.84 16.11 -4.45
N ILE A 115 -10.33 16.66 -3.35
CA ILE A 115 -11.15 15.93 -2.39
C ILE A 115 -12.62 16.17 -2.70
N ARG A 116 -13.25 15.23 -3.41
CA ARG A 116 -14.66 15.35 -3.81
C ARG A 116 -15.58 15.61 -2.63
N LYS A 117 -16.53 16.51 -2.78
CA LYS A 117 -17.41 16.98 -1.69
C LYS A 117 -18.06 15.87 -0.89
N TYR A 118 -18.55 14.81 -1.55
CA TYR A 118 -19.21 13.70 -0.86
C TYR A 118 -18.20 12.84 -0.05
N ASN A 119 -16.98 12.66 -0.54
CA ASN A 119 -15.91 11.96 0.20
C ASN A 119 -15.47 12.81 1.40
N ARG A 120 -15.24 14.11 1.20
CA ARG A 120 -14.93 15.05 2.28
C ARG A 120 -15.99 14.99 3.39
N LEU A 121 -17.28 15.07 3.01
CA LEU A 121 -18.39 15.00 3.97
C LEU A 121 -18.40 13.66 4.74
N ALA A 122 -18.17 12.54 4.03
CA ALA A 122 -18.13 11.22 4.65
C ALA A 122 -16.98 11.12 5.67
N ILE A 123 -15.79 11.61 5.32
CA ILE A 123 -14.63 11.62 6.23
C ILE A 123 -14.88 12.54 7.43
N GLU A 124 -15.33 13.78 7.19
CA GLU A 124 -15.53 14.79 8.25
C GLU A 124 -16.67 14.43 9.20
N SER A 125 -17.68 13.68 8.74
CA SER A 125 -18.78 13.18 9.56
C SER A 125 -18.43 11.88 10.32
N HIS A 126 -17.31 11.23 9.99
CA HIS A 126 -16.92 9.98 10.60
C HIS A 126 -16.43 10.18 12.06
N PRO A 127 -16.71 9.26 13.01
CA PRO A 127 -16.23 9.38 14.40
C PRO A 127 -14.71 9.53 14.54
N ALA A 128 -13.92 8.99 13.60
CA ALA A 128 -12.46 9.11 13.57
C ALA A 128 -11.96 10.46 13.04
N SER A 129 -12.83 11.34 12.50
CA SER A 129 -12.48 12.60 11.84
C SER A 129 -11.65 13.55 12.70
N ARG A 130 -11.81 13.51 14.02
CA ARG A 130 -11.03 14.33 14.97
C ARG A 130 -9.51 14.13 14.86
N ARG A 131 -9.07 13.01 14.27
CA ARG A 131 -7.65 12.71 14.02
C ARG A 131 -7.22 12.96 12.58
N ILE A 132 -8.13 13.38 11.71
CA ILE A 132 -7.87 13.52 10.28
C ILE A 132 -7.84 15.00 9.92
N THR A 133 -6.80 15.42 9.22
CA THR A 133 -6.69 16.73 8.58
C THR A 133 -6.59 16.53 7.08
N LEU A 134 -7.42 17.23 6.32
CA LEU A 134 -7.44 17.15 4.86
C LEU A 134 -6.76 18.40 4.26
N ILE A 135 -5.85 18.17 3.32
CA ILE A 135 -5.16 19.20 2.53
C ILE A 135 -5.48 18.93 1.06
N GLU A 136 -6.04 19.92 0.37
CA GLU A 136 -6.30 19.85 -1.06
C GLU A 136 -5.19 20.56 -1.82
N GLY A 137 -4.52 19.83 -2.71
CA GLY A 137 -3.39 20.28 -3.50
C GLY A 137 -2.58 19.13 -4.05
N SER A 138 -1.77 19.38 -5.08
CA SER A 138 -0.87 18.35 -5.62
C SER A 138 0.17 17.97 -4.58
N SER A 139 0.34 16.65 -4.35
CA SER A 139 1.34 16.11 -3.43
C SER A 139 2.78 16.47 -3.80
N THR A 140 3.00 16.77 -5.09
CA THR A 140 4.32 17.18 -5.60
C THR A 140 4.56 18.69 -5.58
N ASP A 141 3.59 19.52 -5.17
CA ASP A 141 3.76 20.97 -5.10
C ASP A 141 4.43 21.40 -3.79
N ALA A 142 5.33 22.37 -3.88
CA ALA A 142 6.04 22.91 -2.72
C ALA A 142 5.09 23.50 -1.68
N SER A 143 4.06 24.25 -2.09
CA SER A 143 3.05 24.84 -1.20
C SER A 143 2.26 23.79 -0.41
N THR A 144 1.93 22.65 -1.04
CA THR A 144 1.26 21.54 -0.39
C THR A 144 2.18 20.87 0.64
N LEU A 145 3.44 20.65 0.27
CA LEU A 145 4.42 20.09 1.20
C LEU A 145 4.67 21.03 2.40
N ASP A 146 4.72 22.34 2.19
CA ASP A 146 4.86 23.33 3.26
C ASP A 146 3.61 23.34 4.17
N ALA A 147 2.43 23.17 3.61
CA ALA A 147 1.20 22.98 4.38
C ALA A 147 1.21 21.71 5.22
N VAL A 148 1.77 20.59 4.73
CA VAL A 148 2.00 19.35 5.50
C VAL A 148 3.00 19.61 6.61
N ARG A 149 4.19 20.17 6.28
CA ARG A 149 5.26 20.45 7.24
C ARG A 149 4.81 21.35 8.39
N SER A 150 4.00 22.35 8.10
CA SER A 150 3.47 23.27 9.13
C SER A 150 2.59 22.60 10.19
N ARG A 151 2.14 21.36 9.93
CA ARG A 151 1.32 20.55 10.84
C ARG A 151 2.12 19.48 11.59
N ILE A 152 3.42 19.40 11.36
CA ILE A 152 4.32 18.43 12.01
C ILE A 152 5.21 19.19 12.99
N GLN A 153 5.26 18.75 14.24
CA GLN A 153 6.15 19.32 15.25
C GLN A 153 7.58 18.74 15.12
N PRO A 154 8.63 19.46 15.53
CA PRO A 154 10.02 19.03 15.32
C PRO A 154 10.40 17.67 15.89
N ASN A 155 9.70 17.20 16.93
CA ASN A 155 10.02 15.94 17.63
C ASN A 155 9.02 14.82 17.31
N GLU A 156 8.11 15.03 16.37
CA GLU A 156 7.14 14.02 16.01
C GLU A 156 7.70 13.03 15.01
N SER A 157 7.43 11.75 15.25
CA SER A 157 7.71 10.68 14.31
C SER A 157 6.68 10.65 13.19
N VAL A 158 7.16 10.58 11.95
CA VAL A 158 6.32 10.62 10.75
C VAL A 158 6.43 9.31 10.00
N MET A 159 5.29 8.80 9.57
CA MET A 159 5.14 7.71 8.59
C MET A 159 4.46 8.27 7.35
N VAL A 160 4.91 7.86 6.18
CA VAL A 160 4.38 8.36 4.89
C VAL A 160 3.75 7.19 4.13
N MET A 161 2.58 7.43 3.54
CA MET A 161 1.82 6.53 2.68
C MET A 161 1.66 7.19 1.32
N LEU A 162 2.18 6.58 0.25
CA LEU A 162 2.12 7.11 -1.11
C LEU A 162 1.18 6.27 -1.95
N ASP A 163 -0.03 6.78 -2.19
CA ASP A 163 -1.12 6.11 -2.88
C ASP A 163 -1.90 7.08 -3.80
N SER A 164 -1.20 7.98 -4.49
CA SER A 164 -1.85 9.03 -5.29
C SER A 164 -1.87 8.73 -6.79
N ASN A 165 -0.80 9.05 -7.48
CA ASN A 165 -0.60 8.83 -8.90
C ASN A 165 0.52 7.79 -9.09
N HIS A 166 0.23 6.74 -9.83
CA HIS A 166 1.09 5.58 -9.93
C HIS A 166 2.09 5.63 -11.10
N THR A 167 2.35 6.81 -11.67
CA THR A 167 3.42 6.99 -12.65
C THR A 167 4.78 7.07 -11.96
N ARG A 168 5.81 6.51 -12.61
CA ARG A 168 7.19 6.49 -12.08
C ARG A 168 7.68 7.88 -11.68
N ASP A 169 7.50 8.87 -12.54
CA ASP A 169 8.00 10.22 -12.28
C ASP A 169 7.29 10.90 -11.12
N HIS A 170 5.98 10.68 -10.98
CA HIS A 170 5.20 11.25 -9.89
C HIS A 170 5.59 10.65 -8.55
N VAL A 171 5.59 9.31 -8.44
CA VAL A 171 5.98 8.59 -7.21
C VAL A 171 7.42 8.93 -6.83
N ARG A 172 8.32 9.05 -7.83
CA ARG A 172 9.69 9.49 -7.59
C ARG A 172 9.74 10.89 -6.98
N ALA A 173 8.95 11.83 -7.51
CA ALA A 173 8.88 13.19 -6.98
C ALA A 173 8.29 13.22 -5.55
N GLU A 174 7.31 12.37 -5.25
CA GLU A 174 6.80 12.22 -3.88
C GLU A 174 7.86 11.64 -2.94
N LEU A 175 8.53 10.56 -3.32
CA LEU A 175 9.60 9.97 -2.53
C LEU A 175 10.68 11.01 -2.19
N ASP A 176 11.17 11.77 -3.19
CA ASP A 176 12.19 12.78 -2.98
C ASP A 176 11.73 13.91 -2.04
N ARG A 177 10.43 14.26 -2.02
CA ARG A 177 9.88 15.34 -1.19
C ARG A 177 9.50 14.91 0.22
N TYR A 178 8.95 13.70 0.37
CA TYR A 178 8.41 13.25 1.65
C TYR A 178 9.42 12.44 2.47
N ALA A 179 10.44 11.81 1.86
CA ALA A 179 11.47 11.08 2.57
C ALA A 179 12.19 11.90 3.67
N PRO A 180 12.46 13.22 3.48
CA PRO A 180 13.04 14.03 4.56
C PRO A 180 12.18 14.18 5.81
N LEU A 181 10.88 13.90 5.75
CA LEU A 181 9.96 13.93 6.90
C LEU A 181 10.10 12.69 7.79
N VAL A 182 10.59 11.59 7.24
CA VAL A 182 10.68 10.29 7.93
C VAL A 182 11.99 10.22 8.67
N GLY A 183 11.95 10.10 10.00
CA GLY A 183 13.14 9.93 10.83
C GLY A 183 13.71 8.50 10.80
N PRO A 184 14.90 8.27 11.39
CA PRO A 184 15.49 6.94 11.51
C PRO A 184 14.52 5.94 12.18
N GLY A 185 14.39 4.74 11.61
CA GLY A 185 13.43 3.71 12.05
C GLY A 185 11.99 3.93 11.60
N GLY A 186 11.69 5.07 10.97
CA GLY A 186 10.40 5.36 10.35
C GLY A 186 10.24 4.70 8.99
N TYR A 187 9.04 4.82 8.41
CA TYR A 187 8.69 4.13 7.17
C TYR A 187 8.04 5.06 6.14
N ILE A 188 8.29 4.74 4.88
CA ILE A 188 7.47 5.14 3.74
C ILE A 188 6.85 3.85 3.19
N VAL A 189 5.53 3.85 2.98
CA VAL A 189 4.84 2.76 2.26
C VAL A 189 4.41 3.31 0.91
N VAL A 190 4.81 2.62 -0.15
CA VAL A 190 4.42 2.91 -1.52
C VAL A 190 3.41 1.85 -1.95
N PHE A 191 2.32 2.27 -2.58
CA PHE A 191 1.26 1.37 -3.03
C PHE A 191 1.35 1.14 -4.56
N ASP A 192 0.64 0.11 -5.03
CA ASP A 192 0.47 -0.25 -6.45
C ASP A 192 1.73 -0.63 -7.23
N GLU A 193 2.77 -1.12 -6.53
CA GLU A 193 3.94 -1.73 -7.20
C GLU A 193 3.62 -3.05 -7.91
N VAL A 194 2.40 -3.55 -7.76
CA VAL A 194 1.88 -4.69 -8.52
C VAL A 194 1.72 -4.40 -10.02
N MET A 195 1.71 -3.14 -10.44
CA MET A 195 1.39 -2.72 -11.81
C MET A 195 2.17 -3.48 -12.90
N PRO A 196 3.51 -3.68 -12.83
CA PRO A 196 4.21 -4.45 -13.85
C PRO A 196 3.77 -5.93 -13.90
N MET A 197 3.33 -6.50 -12.78
CA MET A 197 2.83 -7.89 -12.74
C MET A 197 1.48 -8.07 -13.43
N VAL A 198 0.72 -7.00 -13.61
CA VAL A 198 -0.62 -6.99 -14.21
C VAL A 198 -0.68 -6.17 -15.50
N ALA A 199 0.45 -5.78 -16.06
CA ALA A 199 0.54 -5.00 -17.30
C ALA A 199 -0.10 -5.72 -18.49
N ASP A 200 -0.03 -7.05 -18.53
CA ASP A 200 -0.64 -7.93 -19.54
C ASP A 200 -2.09 -8.35 -19.23
N ALA A 201 -2.64 -7.95 -18.07
CA ALA A 201 -4.03 -8.23 -17.74
C ALA A 201 -4.98 -7.44 -18.67
N PRO A 202 -6.23 -7.91 -18.92
CA PRO A 202 -7.17 -7.21 -19.81
C PRO A 202 -7.41 -5.73 -19.45
N ASN A 203 -7.33 -5.35 -18.17
CA ASN A 203 -7.39 -3.97 -17.70
C ASN A 203 -6.00 -3.33 -17.49
N GLY A 204 -4.92 -4.05 -17.79
CA GLY A 204 -3.54 -3.57 -17.69
C GLY A 204 -3.15 -2.67 -18.87
N LYS A 205 -1.97 -2.07 -18.78
CA LYS A 205 -1.39 -1.26 -19.85
C LYS A 205 0.06 -1.68 -20.06
N PRO A 206 0.52 -1.92 -21.30
CA PRO A 206 1.91 -2.29 -21.59
C PRO A 206 2.94 -1.28 -21.05
N THR A 207 2.56 0.00 -20.95
CA THR A 207 3.43 1.05 -20.38
C THR A 207 3.77 0.80 -18.92
N TRP A 208 2.97 0.02 -18.18
CA TRP A 208 3.21 -0.28 -16.77
C TRP A 208 4.45 -1.15 -16.52
N ASP A 209 5.02 -1.77 -17.54
CA ASP A 209 6.30 -2.47 -17.41
C ASP A 209 7.46 -1.53 -17.01
N ALA A 210 7.40 -0.27 -17.41
CA ALA A 210 8.44 0.73 -17.15
C ALA A 210 7.93 1.93 -16.32
N ASP A 211 6.68 2.35 -16.54
CA ASP A 211 6.07 3.50 -15.87
C ASP A 211 5.15 3.02 -14.72
N ASN A 212 5.74 2.84 -13.55
CA ASN A 212 5.07 2.26 -12.38
C ASN A 212 5.78 2.63 -11.07
N PRO A 213 5.12 2.49 -9.90
CA PRO A 213 5.69 2.80 -8.58
C PRO A 213 6.94 1.97 -8.24
N LEU A 214 6.98 0.67 -8.60
CA LEU A 214 8.14 -0.19 -8.34
C LEU A 214 9.42 0.34 -9.01
N SER A 215 9.30 0.88 -10.23
CA SER A 215 10.43 1.52 -10.93
C SER A 215 10.89 2.79 -10.20
N ALA A 216 9.97 3.59 -9.66
CA ALA A 216 10.28 4.77 -8.86
C ALA A 216 11.00 4.40 -7.55
N VAL A 217 10.54 3.35 -6.86
CA VAL A 217 11.16 2.84 -5.64
C VAL A 217 12.60 2.38 -5.90
N ARG A 218 12.83 1.62 -6.99
CA ARG A 218 14.19 1.20 -7.38
C ARG A 218 15.13 2.38 -7.64
N ASP A 219 14.65 3.39 -8.36
CA ASP A 219 15.42 4.62 -8.61
C ASP A 219 15.71 5.40 -7.34
N PHE A 220 14.76 5.43 -6.41
CA PHE A 220 14.91 6.09 -5.12
C PHE A 220 15.96 5.40 -4.26
N LEU A 221 15.85 4.10 -4.07
CA LEU A 221 16.79 3.31 -3.26
C LEU A 221 18.23 3.37 -3.80
N ALA A 222 18.40 3.39 -5.13
CA ALA A 222 19.72 3.55 -5.74
C ALA A 222 20.46 4.85 -5.37
N LYS A 223 19.71 5.89 -4.94
CA LYS A 223 20.26 7.21 -4.58
C LYS A 223 20.15 7.52 -3.08
N ASN A 224 19.39 6.74 -2.33
CA ASN A 224 19.12 6.95 -0.91
C ASN A 224 19.49 5.70 -0.10
N PRO A 225 20.79 5.46 0.15
CA PRO A 225 21.27 4.25 0.82
C PRO A 225 20.88 4.17 2.31
N ASP A 226 20.29 5.21 2.87
CA ASP A 226 19.71 5.25 4.20
C ASP A 226 18.28 4.66 4.27
N PHE A 227 17.74 4.19 3.14
CA PHE A 227 16.49 3.44 3.07
C PHE A 227 16.73 2.01 2.58
N GLU A 228 15.98 1.07 3.11
CA GLU A 228 15.97 -0.34 2.71
C GLU A 228 14.53 -0.86 2.59
N VAL A 229 14.32 -1.92 1.81
CA VAL A 229 13.04 -2.63 1.76
C VAL A 229 12.91 -3.54 2.98
N ASP A 230 11.84 -3.41 3.74
CA ASP A 230 11.48 -4.36 4.80
C ASP A 230 10.51 -5.43 4.25
N ALA A 231 11.08 -6.48 3.66
CA ALA A 231 10.32 -7.59 3.07
C ALA A 231 9.50 -8.40 4.10
N SER A 232 9.65 -8.16 5.40
CA SER A 232 8.85 -8.86 6.42
C SER A 232 7.35 -8.54 6.32
N TYR A 233 6.99 -7.42 5.69
CA TYR A 233 5.60 -7.03 5.42
C TYR A 233 5.01 -7.63 4.14
N GLU A 234 5.80 -8.39 3.36
CA GLU A 234 5.34 -9.14 2.18
C GLU A 234 5.05 -10.62 2.48
N ARG A 235 5.16 -11.05 3.73
CA ARG A 235 5.08 -12.47 4.15
C ARG A 235 3.75 -13.17 3.86
N LEU A 236 2.68 -12.41 3.60
CA LEU A 236 1.39 -12.99 3.19
C LEU A 236 1.35 -13.35 1.70
N ALA A 237 2.40 -13.02 0.95
CA ALA A 237 2.62 -13.32 -0.47
C ALA A 237 1.63 -12.67 -1.45
N THR A 238 0.44 -12.26 -1.01
CA THR A 238 -0.51 -11.46 -1.79
C THR A 238 -0.39 -10.01 -1.34
N THR A 239 0.06 -9.12 -2.23
CA THR A 239 0.24 -7.69 -1.91
C THR A 239 0.25 -6.86 -3.19
N TYR A 240 -0.19 -5.61 -3.10
CA TYR A 240 0.03 -4.58 -4.10
C TYR A 240 1.27 -3.72 -3.79
N CYS A 241 1.88 -3.92 -2.61
CA CYS A 241 3.04 -3.17 -2.12
C CYS A 241 4.34 -3.97 -2.24
N HIS A 242 4.64 -4.53 -3.43
CA HIS A 242 5.88 -5.28 -3.68
C HIS A 242 7.11 -4.38 -3.58
N SER A 243 7.97 -4.65 -2.58
CA SER A 243 9.12 -3.77 -2.24
C SER A 243 8.73 -2.36 -1.76
N GLY A 244 7.45 -2.12 -1.43
CA GLY A 244 6.92 -0.81 -1.08
C GLY A 244 7.08 -0.42 0.39
N PHE A 245 7.42 -1.34 1.29
CA PHE A 245 7.66 -1.02 2.69
C PHE A 245 9.11 -0.56 2.89
N LEU A 246 9.35 0.75 2.82
CA LEU A 246 10.68 1.35 2.88
C LEU A 246 10.98 1.83 4.31
N ARG A 247 11.94 1.19 4.95
CA ARG A 247 12.42 1.58 6.28
C ARG A 247 13.61 2.51 6.17
N ARG A 248 13.59 3.64 6.89
CA ARG A 248 14.79 4.47 7.07
C ARG A 248 15.67 3.86 8.14
N MET A 249 16.90 3.52 7.78
CA MET A 249 17.86 2.93 8.70
C MET A 249 18.31 3.93 9.78
N ALA A 250 18.66 3.42 10.95
CA ALA A 250 19.31 4.24 11.95
C ALA A 250 20.73 4.59 11.44
N THR A 251 21.07 5.87 11.49
CA THR A 251 22.46 6.26 11.25
C THR A 251 23.33 5.63 12.34
N ASN A 252 24.24 4.75 11.97
CA ASN A 252 25.28 4.28 12.89
C ASN A 252 26.10 5.50 13.30
N SER A 253 25.82 6.00 14.50
CA SER A 253 26.61 7.05 15.16
C SER A 253 27.88 6.45 15.78
#